data_b7f6a974cd6806cd37466d2683068b45
#
_entry.id   b7f6a974cd6806cd37466d2683068b45
#
_cell.length_a   1.000
_cell.length_b   1.000
_cell.length_c   1.000
_cell.angle_alpha   90.00
_cell.angle_beta   90.00
_cell.angle_gamma   90.00
#
_symmetry.space_group_name_H-M   'P 1'
#
loop_
_entity.id
_entity.type
_entity.pdbx_description
1 polymer ?
#
loop_
_entity_poly.entity_id
_entity_poly.type
_entity_poly.pdbx_seq_one_letter_code
_entity_poly.pdbx_strand_id
1 'polypeptide(L)'
;MSSRIVKEGLTFDDVLLIPQASDVVPADVSLKTKLTDELCLNVPLMSAAMDTVTENRMAIAVAREGGIGIIHKNMTIEQQAEQVDKVKRSEHGVITDPFFLEPENLVKDAVALMEKYRISGVPITKGGKLVGILTNRDLRFESNFEQPIANVMTKDRLVTAPVGTSLEEAKKLLGKYRIEKLPIVDDKGYLKGLITIKDIEKSIQYPNSARDKNGRLLVGAAVGTAANTMERVAALVEARADVITVDTAHGHSKGVLEMVSRIKAKFPGITLIAGNVATGAATKALIDAGADVVKVGIGPGSICTTRVVAGIGVPQLTAIMDCAETADKLGKRIIADGGITYSGDIVKAIAAGGSAVMIGSLFAGTLESPGEVELYQ
;
A
#
# COMPACT_ATOMS: atom_id res chain seq x y z
N MET A 1 48.82 10.54 -10.85
CA MET A 1 48.20 9.57 -9.88
C MET A 1 46.71 9.83 -9.88
N SER A 2 45.88 8.90 -10.30
CA SER A 2 44.43 9.09 -10.12
C SER A 2 44.15 9.15 -8.63
N SER A 3 43.48 10.21 -8.16
CA SER A 3 43.09 10.32 -6.78
C SER A 3 42.13 9.12 -6.46
N ARG A 4 42.44 8.38 -5.39
CA ARG A 4 41.57 7.31 -4.90
C ARG A 4 40.27 7.88 -4.29
N ILE A 5 40.28 9.19 -3.99
CA ILE A 5 39.09 9.95 -3.55
C ILE A 5 38.44 10.51 -4.81
N VAL A 6 37.21 10.05 -5.09
CA VAL A 6 36.46 10.37 -6.31
C VAL A 6 35.76 11.72 -6.16
N LYS A 7 35.11 11.95 -5.02
CA LYS A 7 34.44 13.22 -4.67
C LYS A 7 34.12 13.29 -3.18
N GLU A 8 33.81 14.49 -2.70
CA GLU A 8 33.21 14.70 -1.39
C GLU A 8 31.72 14.32 -1.42
N GLY A 9 31.20 13.81 -0.31
CA GLY A 9 29.82 13.42 -0.19
C GLY A 9 29.16 14.10 1.01
N LEU A 10 27.87 14.46 0.87
CA LEU A 10 27.07 15.18 1.85
C LEU A 10 25.96 14.27 2.42
N THR A 11 25.71 14.42 3.73
CA THR A 11 24.56 13.86 4.44
C THR A 11 23.50 14.94 4.67
N PHE A 12 22.37 14.59 5.28
CA PHE A 12 21.33 15.58 5.61
C PHE A 12 21.83 16.61 6.64
N ASP A 13 22.74 16.22 7.54
CA ASP A 13 23.26 17.10 8.59
C ASP A 13 24.25 18.16 8.06
N ASP A 14 24.82 17.93 6.87
CA ASP A 14 25.81 18.83 6.29
C ASP A 14 25.20 20.07 5.62
N VAL A 15 23.89 20.10 5.41
CA VAL A 15 23.23 21.13 4.62
C VAL A 15 21.93 21.65 5.26
N LEU A 16 21.57 22.87 4.88
CA LEU A 16 20.25 23.47 5.13
C LEU A 16 19.69 24.03 3.83
N LEU A 17 18.37 24.08 3.72
CA LEU A 17 17.70 24.77 2.62
C LEU A 17 17.71 26.27 2.87
N ILE A 18 18.02 27.02 1.84
CA ILE A 18 17.99 28.50 1.91
C ILE A 18 16.54 28.94 1.75
N PRO A 19 15.99 29.74 2.70
CA PRO A 19 14.64 30.30 2.57
C PRO A 19 14.50 31.11 1.28
N GLN A 20 13.38 30.90 0.59
CA GLN A 20 13.05 31.61 -0.65
C GLN A 20 11.79 32.45 -0.45
N ALA A 21 11.59 33.47 -1.29
CA ALA A 21 10.35 34.19 -1.35
C ALA A 21 9.20 33.24 -1.71
N SER A 22 8.05 33.36 -1.02
CA SER A 22 6.90 32.50 -1.23
C SER A 22 5.60 33.33 -1.11
N ASP A 23 4.66 33.06 -2.00
CA ASP A 23 3.28 33.52 -1.97
C ASP A 23 2.30 32.43 -1.52
N VAL A 24 2.83 31.24 -1.17
CA VAL A 24 2.07 30.07 -0.70
C VAL A 24 2.16 29.96 0.82
N VAL A 25 1.02 29.87 1.48
CA VAL A 25 0.94 29.60 2.92
C VAL A 25 0.88 28.08 3.17
N PRO A 26 1.28 27.61 4.37
CA PRO A 26 1.36 26.16 4.67
C PRO A 26 0.06 25.38 4.41
N ALA A 27 -1.11 26.00 4.61
CA ALA A 27 -2.41 25.38 4.38
C ALA A 27 -2.70 25.08 2.89
N ASP A 28 -2.06 25.80 1.98
CA ASP A 28 -2.29 25.67 0.54
C ASP A 28 -1.25 24.79 -0.15
N VAL A 29 -0.28 24.25 0.62
CA VAL A 29 0.76 23.36 0.08
C VAL A 29 0.18 22.02 -0.30
N SER A 30 0.40 21.58 -1.54
CA SER A 30 0.10 20.21 -1.98
C SER A 30 1.30 19.31 -1.73
N LEU A 31 1.08 18.24 -0.95
CA LEU A 31 2.09 17.21 -0.70
C LEU A 31 2.04 16.07 -1.73
N LYS A 32 1.15 16.16 -2.71
CA LYS A 32 1.00 15.12 -3.74
C LYS A 32 2.29 14.92 -4.52
N THR A 33 2.64 13.66 -4.70
CA THR A 33 3.81 13.26 -5.49
C THR A 33 3.44 12.17 -6.48
N LYS A 34 4.08 12.20 -7.64
CA LYS A 34 3.88 11.24 -8.70
C LYS A 34 5.11 10.34 -8.79
N LEU A 35 4.92 9.05 -8.51
CA LEU A 35 5.96 8.04 -8.66
C LEU A 35 6.01 7.48 -10.08
N THR A 36 4.83 7.23 -10.68
CA THR A 36 4.64 6.89 -12.09
C THR A 36 3.40 7.60 -12.62
N ASP A 37 3.08 7.46 -13.91
CA ASP A 37 1.85 8.04 -14.49
C ASP A 37 0.59 7.44 -13.85
N GLU A 38 0.67 6.22 -13.34
CA GLU A 38 -0.43 5.48 -12.73
C GLU A 38 -0.41 5.50 -11.19
N LEU A 39 0.74 5.79 -10.56
CA LEU A 39 0.91 5.76 -9.12
C LEU A 39 1.23 7.15 -8.56
N CYS A 40 0.23 7.76 -7.94
CA CYS A 40 0.36 9.02 -7.19
C CYS A 40 0.12 8.78 -5.71
N LEU A 41 0.93 9.42 -4.86
CA LEU A 41 0.72 9.48 -3.43
C LEU A 41 0.24 10.89 -3.04
N ASN A 42 -0.61 10.98 -2.04
CA ASN A 42 -1.07 12.27 -1.52
C ASN A 42 -0.07 12.88 -0.51
N VAL A 43 0.79 12.03 0.06
CA VAL A 43 1.93 12.41 0.92
C VAL A 43 3.14 11.61 0.48
N PRO A 44 4.34 12.19 0.31
CA PRO A 44 5.51 11.52 -0.24
C PRO A 44 6.21 10.58 0.77
N LEU A 45 5.42 9.81 1.53
CA LEU A 45 5.92 8.92 2.59
C LEU A 45 5.63 7.46 2.27
N MET A 46 6.63 6.60 2.52
CA MET A 46 6.54 5.16 2.40
C MET A 46 7.06 4.48 3.65
N SER A 47 6.40 3.42 4.13
CA SER A 47 6.99 2.60 5.20
C SER A 47 7.84 1.47 4.64
N ALA A 48 8.99 1.24 5.29
CA ALA A 48 10.02 0.32 4.82
C ALA A 48 9.59 -1.15 4.94
N ALA A 49 10.08 -1.96 4.01
CA ALA A 49 9.81 -3.40 3.94
C ALA A 49 10.61 -4.19 4.98
N MET A 50 10.43 -3.89 6.25
CA MET A 50 11.11 -4.51 7.39
C MET A 50 10.09 -5.23 8.27
N ASP A 51 10.45 -6.39 8.82
CA ASP A 51 9.61 -7.21 9.69
C ASP A 51 9.28 -6.55 11.05
N THR A 52 10.01 -5.49 11.40
CA THR A 52 9.75 -4.62 12.56
C THR A 52 8.99 -3.35 12.21
N VAL A 53 8.60 -3.14 10.95
CA VAL A 53 7.97 -1.89 10.48
C VAL A 53 6.65 -2.12 9.76
N THR A 54 6.63 -2.91 8.69
CA THR A 54 5.46 -2.92 7.78
C THR A 54 4.84 -4.28 7.60
N GLU A 55 3.72 -4.48 8.28
CA GLU A 55 2.68 -5.44 7.96
C GLU A 55 1.36 -4.70 7.64
N ASN A 56 0.24 -5.41 7.58
CA ASN A 56 -1.05 -4.82 7.18
C ASN A 56 -1.44 -3.59 8.01
N ARG A 57 -1.23 -3.59 9.33
CA ARG A 57 -1.62 -2.47 10.22
C ARG A 57 -0.89 -1.18 9.86
N MET A 58 0.43 -1.24 9.72
CA MET A 58 1.25 -0.10 9.30
C MET A 58 0.91 0.33 7.87
N ALA A 59 0.77 -0.63 6.94
CA ALA A 59 0.42 -0.30 5.55
C ALA A 59 -0.93 0.41 5.44
N ILE A 60 -1.93 -0.01 6.23
CA ILE A 60 -3.24 0.66 6.32
C ILE A 60 -3.08 2.08 6.87
N ALA A 61 -2.34 2.26 7.96
CA ALA A 61 -2.15 3.57 8.60
C ALA A 61 -1.47 4.56 7.65
N VAL A 62 -0.35 4.15 7.04
CA VAL A 62 0.38 5.01 6.09
C VAL A 62 -0.47 5.36 4.86
N ALA A 63 -1.24 4.39 4.33
CA ALA A 63 -2.12 4.65 3.18
C ALA A 63 -3.29 5.58 3.54
N ARG A 64 -3.83 5.52 4.76
CA ARG A 64 -4.85 6.46 5.28
C ARG A 64 -4.36 7.88 5.30
N GLU A 65 -3.11 8.09 5.67
CA GLU A 65 -2.47 9.41 5.72
C GLU A 65 -1.97 9.87 4.34
N GLY A 66 -2.13 9.07 3.29
CA GLY A 66 -1.82 9.45 1.92
C GLY A 66 -0.52 8.90 1.34
N GLY A 67 0.20 8.08 2.09
CA GLY A 67 1.41 7.39 1.67
C GLY A 67 1.15 5.96 1.17
N ILE A 68 2.16 5.09 1.23
CA ILE A 68 2.06 3.67 0.89
C ILE A 68 2.97 2.83 1.78
N GLY A 69 2.47 1.71 2.29
CA GLY A 69 3.27 0.73 3.02
C GLY A 69 3.77 -0.39 2.11
N ILE A 70 5.03 -0.81 2.31
CA ILE A 70 5.62 -1.93 1.59
C ILE A 70 5.74 -3.13 2.53
N ILE A 71 4.89 -4.13 2.34
CA ILE A 71 4.87 -5.36 3.16
C ILE A 71 6.19 -6.12 3.00
N HIS A 72 6.81 -6.49 4.11
CA HIS A 72 8.09 -7.20 4.10
C HIS A 72 7.96 -8.65 3.59
N LYS A 73 9.09 -9.23 3.18
CA LYS A 73 9.16 -10.60 2.60
C LYS A 73 9.56 -11.71 3.59
N ASN A 74 9.82 -11.36 4.86
CA ASN A 74 10.22 -12.34 5.88
C ASN A 74 9.02 -13.13 6.41
N MET A 75 8.31 -13.79 5.51
CA MET A 75 7.15 -14.65 5.74
C MET A 75 6.91 -15.54 4.53
N THR A 76 5.99 -16.50 4.63
CA THR A 76 5.63 -17.35 3.49
C THR A 76 4.96 -16.53 2.37
N ILE A 77 4.83 -17.11 1.19
CA ILE A 77 4.16 -16.47 0.05
C ILE A 77 2.70 -16.19 0.39
N GLU A 78 2.04 -17.17 0.98
CA GLU A 78 0.62 -17.12 1.36
C GLU A 78 0.37 -16.06 2.44
N GLN A 79 1.23 -16.01 3.45
CA GLN A 79 1.15 -15.01 4.52
C GLN A 79 1.31 -13.58 3.96
N GLN A 80 2.29 -13.36 3.07
CA GLN A 80 2.49 -12.04 2.49
C GLN A 80 1.32 -11.61 1.59
N ALA A 81 0.79 -12.53 0.80
CA ALA A 81 -0.41 -12.30 -0.01
C ALA A 81 -1.63 -11.99 0.87
N GLU A 82 -1.79 -12.70 2.01
CA GLU A 82 -2.84 -12.42 2.99
C GLU A 82 -2.69 -11.02 3.62
N GLN A 83 -1.45 -10.58 3.92
CA GLN A 83 -1.22 -9.22 4.42
C GLN A 83 -1.66 -8.16 3.40
N VAL A 84 -1.33 -8.35 2.12
CA VAL A 84 -1.78 -7.47 1.03
C VAL A 84 -3.30 -7.48 0.93
N ASP A 85 -3.95 -8.64 0.92
CA ASP A 85 -5.41 -8.77 0.85
C ASP A 85 -6.10 -8.07 2.03
N LYS A 86 -5.55 -8.18 3.26
CA LYS A 86 -6.04 -7.45 4.44
C LYS A 86 -6.04 -5.93 4.22
N VAL A 87 -5.00 -5.36 3.61
CA VAL A 87 -4.95 -3.94 3.29
C VAL A 87 -6.00 -3.60 2.24
N LYS A 88 -6.07 -4.37 1.15
CA LYS A 88 -7.03 -4.16 0.05
C LYS A 88 -8.48 -4.26 0.49
N ARG A 89 -8.77 -5.03 1.55
CA ARG A 89 -10.11 -5.21 2.11
C ARG A 89 -10.40 -4.31 3.32
N SER A 90 -9.43 -3.57 3.81
CA SER A 90 -9.60 -2.74 5.03
C SER A 90 -10.54 -1.57 4.83
N GLU A 91 -10.55 -1.00 3.64
CA GLU A 91 -11.39 0.14 3.26
C GLU A 91 -11.73 0.11 1.78
N HIS A 92 -12.99 0.44 1.50
CA HIS A 92 -13.50 0.57 0.15
C HIS A 92 -14.34 1.84 0.07
N GLY A 93 -14.26 2.58 -1.02
CA GLY A 93 -15.30 3.55 -1.34
C GLY A 93 -16.56 2.79 -1.74
N VAL A 94 -16.44 1.94 -2.76
CA VAL A 94 -17.42 0.91 -3.14
C VAL A 94 -16.68 -0.41 -3.17
N ILE A 95 -17.11 -1.40 -2.36
CA ILE A 95 -16.58 -2.76 -2.42
C ILE A 95 -17.03 -3.35 -3.77
N THR A 96 -16.12 -3.42 -4.75
CA THR A 96 -16.45 -3.88 -6.11
C THR A 96 -16.50 -5.40 -6.25
N ASP A 97 -16.09 -6.14 -5.23
CA ASP A 97 -16.10 -7.61 -5.18
C ASP A 97 -16.46 -8.05 -3.75
N PRO A 98 -17.70 -7.81 -3.32
CA PRO A 98 -18.14 -8.16 -1.99
C PRO A 98 -18.24 -9.68 -1.83
N PHE A 99 -17.92 -10.19 -0.63
CA PHE A 99 -18.29 -11.55 -0.29
C PHE A 99 -19.79 -11.70 -0.42
N PHE A 100 -20.23 -12.83 -0.94
CA PHE A 100 -21.64 -13.21 -0.99
C PHE A 100 -21.79 -14.70 -0.65
N LEU A 101 -22.97 -15.06 -0.26
CA LEU A 101 -23.39 -16.45 -0.04
C LEU A 101 -24.69 -16.71 -0.79
N GLU A 102 -25.05 -17.98 -0.92
CA GLU A 102 -26.33 -18.39 -1.50
C GLU A 102 -27.39 -18.65 -0.42
N PRO A 103 -28.69 -18.54 -0.73
CA PRO A 103 -29.75 -18.76 0.23
C PRO A 103 -29.73 -20.15 0.90
N GLU A 104 -29.21 -21.14 0.18
CA GLU A 104 -29.10 -22.55 0.59
C GLU A 104 -27.91 -22.80 1.53
N ASN A 105 -26.90 -21.90 1.61
CA ASN A 105 -25.82 -22.00 2.60
C ASN A 105 -26.38 -21.93 4.03
N LEU A 106 -25.65 -22.49 4.98
CA LEU A 106 -26.06 -22.47 6.38
C LEU A 106 -25.69 -21.17 7.08
N VAL A 107 -26.45 -20.77 8.07
CA VAL A 107 -26.18 -19.57 8.87
C VAL A 107 -24.78 -19.64 9.50
N LYS A 108 -24.32 -20.81 9.94
CA LYS A 108 -22.95 -21.01 10.46
C LYS A 108 -21.87 -20.63 9.46
N ASP A 109 -22.06 -20.88 8.16
CA ASP A 109 -21.10 -20.54 7.11
C ASP A 109 -20.98 -19.01 6.99
N ALA A 110 -22.09 -18.31 7.12
CA ALA A 110 -22.11 -16.85 7.14
C ALA A 110 -21.41 -16.30 8.40
N VAL A 111 -21.65 -16.88 9.57
CA VAL A 111 -20.99 -16.48 10.82
C VAL A 111 -19.48 -16.68 10.70
N ALA A 112 -19.02 -17.84 10.25
CA ALA A 112 -17.61 -18.12 10.03
C ALA A 112 -16.95 -17.14 9.04
N LEU A 113 -17.64 -16.81 7.94
CA LEU A 113 -17.19 -15.83 6.97
C LEU A 113 -17.07 -14.43 7.60
N MET A 114 -18.11 -14.02 8.36
CA MET A 114 -18.18 -12.72 9.01
C MET A 114 -17.11 -12.55 10.09
N GLU A 115 -16.82 -13.59 10.87
CA GLU A 115 -15.75 -13.62 11.86
C GLU A 115 -14.36 -13.57 11.21
N LYS A 116 -14.11 -14.44 10.24
CA LYS A 116 -12.83 -14.52 9.53
C LYS A 116 -12.43 -13.18 8.93
N TYR A 117 -13.37 -12.47 8.30
CA TYR A 117 -13.11 -11.21 7.61
C TYR A 117 -13.52 -9.97 8.40
N ARG A 118 -14.01 -10.14 9.64
CA ARG A 118 -14.47 -9.06 10.54
C ARG A 118 -15.49 -8.13 9.88
N ILE A 119 -16.40 -8.71 9.10
CA ILE A 119 -17.50 -8.02 8.45
C ILE A 119 -18.80 -8.25 9.21
N SER A 120 -19.72 -7.27 9.18
CA SER A 120 -20.97 -7.28 9.94
C SER A 120 -22.20 -7.65 9.09
N GLY A 121 -21.99 -8.20 7.91
CA GLY A 121 -23.07 -8.71 7.06
C GLY A 121 -22.61 -9.01 5.64
N VAL A 122 -23.37 -9.87 4.99
CA VAL A 122 -23.05 -10.48 3.69
C VAL A 122 -24.27 -10.37 2.77
N PRO A 123 -24.14 -9.85 1.53
CA PRO A 123 -25.14 -9.98 0.49
C PRO A 123 -25.42 -11.45 0.16
N ILE A 124 -26.68 -11.77 -0.09
CA ILE A 124 -27.10 -13.13 -0.47
C ILE A 124 -27.56 -13.08 -1.93
N THR A 125 -26.94 -13.94 -2.75
CA THR A 125 -27.21 -13.97 -4.20
C THR A 125 -27.67 -15.35 -4.64
N LYS A 126 -28.43 -15.42 -5.70
CA LYS A 126 -28.76 -16.65 -6.41
C LYS A 126 -28.31 -16.51 -7.86
N GLY A 127 -27.28 -17.29 -8.23
CA GLY A 127 -26.66 -17.15 -9.55
C GLY A 127 -26.10 -15.72 -9.81
N GLY A 128 -25.59 -15.07 -8.75
CA GLY A 128 -25.04 -13.69 -8.80
C GLY A 128 -26.09 -12.56 -8.71
N LYS A 129 -27.39 -12.88 -8.80
CA LYS A 129 -28.48 -11.90 -8.62
C LYS A 129 -28.78 -11.72 -7.13
N LEU A 130 -28.85 -10.47 -6.67
CA LEU A 130 -29.12 -10.16 -5.27
C LEU A 130 -30.55 -10.61 -4.90
N VAL A 131 -30.67 -11.42 -3.83
CA VAL A 131 -31.95 -11.93 -3.32
C VAL A 131 -32.14 -11.61 -1.84
N GLY A 132 -31.11 -11.20 -1.12
CA GLY A 132 -31.22 -10.89 0.29
C GLY A 132 -29.93 -10.26 0.83
N ILE A 133 -29.94 -9.94 2.11
CA ILE A 133 -28.76 -9.56 2.89
C ILE A 133 -28.87 -10.20 4.28
N LEU A 134 -27.77 -10.72 4.80
CA LEU A 134 -27.68 -11.22 6.17
C LEU A 134 -26.72 -10.34 6.95
N THR A 135 -27.15 -9.86 8.10
CA THR A 135 -26.38 -8.92 8.94
C THR A 135 -26.36 -9.37 10.40
N ASN A 136 -25.46 -8.77 11.21
CA ASN A 136 -25.46 -9.00 12.66
C ASN A 136 -26.82 -8.71 13.33
N ARG A 137 -27.64 -7.83 12.73
CA ARG A 137 -28.98 -7.54 13.25
C ARG A 137 -29.90 -8.76 13.09
N ASP A 138 -29.83 -9.45 11.97
CA ASP A 138 -30.62 -10.65 11.67
C ASP A 138 -30.19 -11.82 12.56
N LEU A 139 -28.89 -11.87 12.91
CA LEU A 139 -28.28 -12.93 13.73
C LEU A 139 -28.43 -12.71 15.24
N ARG A 140 -28.78 -11.50 15.70
CA ARG A 140 -28.71 -11.10 17.12
C ARG A 140 -29.47 -12.02 18.08
N PHE A 141 -30.59 -12.57 17.64
CA PHE A 141 -31.45 -13.43 18.44
C PHE A 141 -31.60 -14.84 17.86
N GLU A 142 -30.75 -15.16 16.83
CA GLU A 142 -30.80 -16.48 16.22
C GLU A 142 -30.00 -17.49 17.06
N SER A 143 -30.58 -18.65 17.27
CA SER A 143 -29.98 -19.75 18.02
C SER A 143 -29.75 -20.99 17.15
N ASN A 144 -30.41 -21.12 16.00
CA ASN A 144 -30.24 -22.26 15.09
C ASN A 144 -29.35 -21.90 13.91
N PHE A 145 -28.06 -22.13 14.05
CA PHE A 145 -27.05 -21.89 12.99
C PHE A 145 -26.98 -22.99 11.91
N GLU A 146 -27.66 -24.11 12.11
CA GLU A 146 -27.70 -25.23 11.15
C GLU A 146 -28.86 -25.11 10.12
N GLN A 147 -29.58 -23.99 10.10
CA GLN A 147 -30.61 -23.73 9.11
C GLN A 147 -30.09 -22.95 7.90
N PRO A 148 -30.80 -23.02 6.74
CA PRO A 148 -30.51 -22.22 5.58
C PRO A 148 -30.61 -20.71 5.85
N ILE A 149 -29.71 -19.93 5.23
CA ILE A 149 -29.67 -18.45 5.31
C ILE A 149 -31.04 -17.87 4.84
N ALA A 150 -31.69 -18.48 3.88
CA ALA A 150 -33.01 -18.07 3.35
C ALA A 150 -34.09 -17.85 4.41
N ASN A 151 -33.97 -18.53 5.57
CA ASN A 151 -34.91 -18.41 6.67
C ASN A 151 -34.71 -17.20 7.56
N VAL A 152 -33.46 -16.67 7.59
CA VAL A 152 -33.01 -15.61 8.53
C VAL A 152 -32.71 -14.30 7.82
N MET A 153 -32.29 -14.34 6.54
CA MET A 153 -31.90 -13.15 5.78
C MET A 153 -33.04 -12.14 5.62
N THR A 154 -32.70 -10.86 5.59
CA THR A 154 -33.59 -9.81 5.12
C THR A 154 -33.75 -9.93 3.60
N LYS A 155 -34.98 -10.20 3.10
CA LYS A 155 -35.33 -10.34 1.68
C LYS A 155 -36.37 -9.35 1.21
N ASP A 156 -37.23 -8.91 2.10
CA ASP A 156 -38.30 -7.96 1.79
C ASP A 156 -37.77 -6.52 1.87
N ARG A 157 -38.16 -5.67 0.92
CA ARG A 157 -37.80 -4.24 0.88
C ARG A 157 -36.30 -4.00 0.86
N LEU A 158 -35.54 -4.81 0.11
CA LEU A 158 -34.11 -4.58 -0.08
C LEU A 158 -33.87 -3.19 -0.67
N VAL A 159 -33.09 -2.39 0.02
CA VAL A 159 -32.63 -1.10 -0.49
C VAL A 159 -31.33 -1.34 -1.25
N THR A 160 -31.31 -0.97 -2.51
CA THR A 160 -30.15 -1.08 -3.41
C THR A 160 -29.88 0.23 -4.10
N ALA A 161 -28.72 0.38 -4.71
CA ALA A 161 -28.39 1.50 -5.57
C ALA A 161 -27.72 1.02 -6.87
N PRO A 162 -27.79 1.80 -7.96
CA PRO A 162 -27.19 1.43 -9.23
C PRO A 162 -25.66 1.57 -9.20
N VAL A 163 -24.98 0.94 -10.17
CA VAL A 163 -23.54 1.15 -10.40
C VAL A 163 -23.30 2.63 -10.72
N GLY A 164 -22.25 3.19 -10.12
CA GLY A 164 -21.91 4.62 -10.27
C GLY A 164 -22.47 5.52 -9.18
N THR A 165 -23.26 4.99 -8.22
CA THR A 165 -23.74 5.75 -7.05
C THR A 165 -22.55 6.32 -6.29
N SER A 166 -22.55 7.64 -6.06
CA SER A 166 -21.54 8.34 -5.27
C SER A 166 -21.67 8.03 -3.76
N LEU A 167 -20.59 8.21 -3.00
CA LEU A 167 -20.62 8.05 -1.54
C LEU A 167 -21.60 9.01 -0.85
N GLU A 168 -21.79 10.21 -1.38
CA GLU A 168 -22.75 11.19 -0.87
C GLU A 168 -24.20 10.72 -1.07
N GLU A 169 -24.52 10.18 -2.23
CA GLU A 169 -25.85 9.60 -2.50
C GLU A 169 -26.08 8.35 -1.65
N ALA A 170 -25.06 7.49 -1.53
CA ALA A 170 -25.10 6.33 -0.66
C ALA A 170 -25.38 6.71 0.80
N LYS A 171 -24.68 7.75 1.32
CA LYS A 171 -24.91 8.28 2.68
C LYS A 171 -26.36 8.71 2.90
N LYS A 172 -26.94 9.42 1.93
CA LYS A 172 -28.36 9.84 1.99
C LYS A 172 -29.29 8.64 2.04
N LEU A 173 -29.06 7.61 1.22
CA LEU A 173 -29.86 6.38 1.20
C LEU A 173 -29.72 5.59 2.50
N LEU A 174 -28.49 5.38 2.99
CA LEU A 174 -28.24 4.70 4.27
C LEU A 174 -28.95 5.40 5.42
N GLY A 175 -28.86 6.73 5.49
CA GLY A 175 -29.53 7.53 6.52
C GLY A 175 -31.07 7.48 6.40
N LYS A 176 -31.62 7.66 5.19
CA LYS A 176 -33.06 7.65 4.93
C LYS A 176 -33.71 6.33 5.36
N TYR A 177 -33.08 5.21 5.02
CA TYR A 177 -33.61 3.88 5.30
C TYR A 177 -33.09 3.27 6.62
N ARG A 178 -32.22 3.98 7.35
CA ARG A 178 -31.58 3.54 8.60
C ARG A 178 -30.91 2.17 8.48
N ILE A 179 -30.18 1.97 7.37
CA ILE A 179 -29.42 0.77 7.08
C ILE A 179 -27.92 1.07 7.10
N GLU A 180 -27.10 0.07 7.37
CA GLU A 180 -25.62 0.21 7.45
C GLU A 180 -24.92 -0.27 6.17
N LYS A 181 -25.63 -0.97 5.30
CA LYS A 181 -25.10 -1.60 4.09
C LYS A 181 -26.02 -1.37 2.91
N LEU A 182 -25.44 -0.94 1.80
CA LEU A 182 -26.15 -0.63 0.58
C LEU A 182 -25.57 -1.48 -0.56
N PRO A 183 -26.22 -2.58 -0.95
CA PRO A 183 -25.80 -3.34 -2.12
C PRO A 183 -25.93 -2.51 -3.39
N ILE A 184 -24.91 -2.59 -4.25
CA ILE A 184 -24.88 -1.97 -5.57
C ILE A 184 -25.18 -3.05 -6.60
N VAL A 185 -26.16 -2.80 -7.43
CA VAL A 185 -26.63 -3.75 -8.45
C VAL A 185 -26.65 -3.12 -9.83
N ASP A 186 -26.54 -3.95 -10.86
CA ASP A 186 -26.80 -3.51 -12.24
C ASP A 186 -28.30 -3.49 -12.57
N ASP A 187 -28.66 -3.06 -13.77
CA ASP A 187 -30.04 -2.94 -14.24
C ASP A 187 -30.80 -4.27 -14.25
N LYS A 188 -30.08 -5.39 -14.23
CA LYS A 188 -30.65 -6.76 -14.17
C LYS A 188 -30.71 -7.32 -12.74
N GLY A 189 -30.26 -6.55 -11.74
CA GLY A 189 -30.25 -6.91 -10.33
C GLY A 189 -29.06 -7.81 -9.90
N TYR A 190 -28.00 -7.91 -10.72
CA TYR A 190 -26.79 -8.62 -10.33
C TYR A 190 -25.95 -7.77 -9.38
N LEU A 191 -25.44 -8.39 -8.32
CA LEU A 191 -24.57 -7.73 -7.35
C LEU A 191 -23.25 -7.30 -8.02
N LYS A 192 -22.93 -6.01 -7.91
CA LYS A 192 -21.72 -5.39 -8.45
C LYS A 192 -20.87 -4.72 -7.38
N GLY A 193 -21.43 -4.53 -6.20
CA GLY A 193 -20.69 -3.90 -5.11
C GLY A 193 -21.49 -3.82 -3.82
N LEU A 194 -20.84 -3.28 -2.80
CA LEU A 194 -21.40 -3.00 -1.49
C LEU A 194 -20.81 -1.71 -0.96
N ILE A 195 -21.62 -0.79 -0.46
CA ILE A 195 -21.18 0.39 0.29
C ILE A 195 -21.65 0.24 1.73
N THR A 196 -20.76 0.49 2.69
CA THR A 196 -21.14 0.46 4.11
C THR A 196 -20.98 1.84 4.75
N ILE A 197 -21.72 2.08 5.84
CA ILE A 197 -21.61 3.33 6.60
C ILE A 197 -20.18 3.53 7.11
N LYS A 198 -19.49 2.44 7.50
CA LYS A 198 -18.10 2.48 7.96
C LYS A 198 -17.13 2.98 6.88
N ASP A 199 -17.34 2.63 5.62
CA ASP A 199 -16.50 3.09 4.51
C ASP A 199 -16.67 4.60 4.28
N ILE A 200 -17.90 5.09 4.43
CA ILE A 200 -18.20 6.53 4.34
C ILE A 200 -17.56 7.29 5.50
N GLU A 201 -17.72 6.79 6.74
CA GLU A 201 -17.11 7.40 7.93
C GLU A 201 -15.60 7.48 7.81
N LYS A 202 -14.95 6.40 7.34
CA LYS A 202 -13.50 6.38 7.11
C LYS A 202 -13.05 7.33 6.00
N SER A 203 -13.84 7.47 4.94
CA SER A 203 -13.56 8.42 3.87
C SER A 203 -13.62 9.87 4.36
N ILE A 204 -14.51 10.18 5.31
CA ILE A 204 -14.58 11.49 5.97
C ILE A 204 -13.42 11.68 6.94
N GLN A 205 -13.07 10.64 7.70
CA GLN A 205 -11.99 10.68 8.69
C GLN A 205 -10.59 10.79 8.02
N TYR A 206 -10.40 10.15 6.87
CA TYR A 206 -9.12 10.09 6.14
C TYR A 206 -9.26 10.62 4.71
N PRO A 207 -9.51 11.93 4.53
CA PRO A 207 -9.77 12.53 3.22
C PRO A 207 -8.57 12.46 2.28
N ASN A 208 -7.36 12.37 2.82
CA ASN A 208 -6.10 12.31 2.07
C ASN A 208 -5.64 10.88 1.76
N SER A 209 -6.42 9.84 2.09
CA SER A 209 -5.97 8.46 1.91
C SER A 209 -5.56 8.16 0.46
N ALA A 210 -4.44 7.44 0.30
CA ALA A 210 -3.94 6.98 -0.99
C ALA A 210 -4.72 5.75 -1.45
N ARG A 211 -5.42 5.87 -2.58
CA ARG A 211 -6.34 4.84 -3.08
C ARG A 211 -6.08 4.50 -4.54
N ASP A 212 -6.35 3.25 -4.88
CA ASP A 212 -6.37 2.80 -6.28
C ASP A 212 -7.64 3.29 -7.00
N LYS A 213 -7.71 3.02 -8.30
CA LYS A 213 -8.87 3.37 -9.15
C LYS A 213 -10.20 2.75 -8.69
N ASN A 214 -10.16 1.73 -7.84
CA ASN A 214 -11.34 1.08 -7.27
C ASN A 214 -11.66 1.57 -5.85
N GLY A 215 -11.00 2.62 -5.37
CA GLY A 215 -11.20 3.22 -4.06
C GLY A 215 -10.59 2.45 -2.89
N ARG A 216 -9.76 1.43 -3.13
CA ARG A 216 -9.07 0.64 -2.10
C ARG A 216 -7.73 1.27 -1.74
N LEU A 217 -7.29 1.12 -0.50
CA LEU A 217 -5.99 1.62 -0.05
C LEU A 217 -4.84 1.05 -0.90
N LEU A 218 -3.86 1.90 -1.19
CA LEU A 218 -2.63 1.48 -1.87
C LEU A 218 -1.75 0.64 -0.95
N VAL A 219 -1.15 -0.40 -1.51
CA VAL A 219 -0.20 -1.27 -0.81
C VAL A 219 0.84 -1.82 -1.77
N GLY A 220 2.10 -1.83 -1.33
CA GLY A 220 3.18 -2.52 -2.01
C GLY A 220 3.65 -3.75 -1.22
N ALA A 221 4.44 -4.59 -1.88
CA ALA A 221 5.08 -5.74 -1.25
C ALA A 221 6.51 -5.95 -1.78
N ALA A 222 7.41 -6.29 -0.86
CA ALA A 222 8.80 -6.55 -1.19
C ALA A 222 9.03 -7.99 -1.63
N VAL A 223 9.94 -8.15 -2.58
CA VAL A 223 10.46 -9.45 -3.03
C VAL A 223 11.98 -9.39 -3.12
N GLY A 224 12.62 -10.55 -3.15
CA GLY A 224 14.07 -10.67 -3.34
C GLY A 224 14.42 -11.20 -4.72
N THR A 225 15.50 -12.00 -4.78
CA THR A 225 16.01 -12.64 -6.00
C THR A 225 16.11 -14.17 -5.86
N ALA A 226 15.41 -14.76 -4.90
CA ALA A 226 15.38 -16.19 -4.66
C ALA A 226 14.68 -16.97 -5.81
N ALA A 227 14.87 -18.26 -5.87
CA ALA A 227 14.32 -19.09 -6.95
C ALA A 227 12.79 -19.02 -7.06
N ASN A 228 12.09 -18.89 -5.92
CA ASN A 228 10.62 -18.79 -5.82
C ASN A 228 10.08 -17.37 -5.95
N THR A 229 10.91 -16.36 -6.26
CA THR A 229 10.47 -14.96 -6.35
C THR A 229 9.35 -14.78 -7.37
N MET A 230 9.39 -15.43 -8.51
CA MET A 230 8.35 -15.29 -9.54
C MET A 230 6.99 -15.85 -9.11
N GLU A 231 6.99 -16.89 -8.29
CA GLU A 231 5.78 -17.43 -7.66
C GLU A 231 5.22 -16.44 -6.64
N ARG A 232 6.07 -15.88 -5.79
CA ARG A 232 5.72 -14.85 -4.83
C ARG A 232 5.10 -13.61 -5.52
N VAL A 233 5.73 -13.13 -6.58
CA VAL A 233 5.18 -11.99 -7.37
C VAL A 233 3.80 -12.33 -7.93
N ALA A 234 3.60 -13.54 -8.46
CA ALA A 234 2.30 -13.96 -8.98
C ALA A 234 1.21 -13.93 -7.91
N ALA A 235 1.48 -14.47 -6.71
CA ALA A 235 0.55 -14.45 -5.59
C ALA A 235 0.24 -13.02 -5.11
N LEU A 236 1.23 -12.13 -5.08
CA LEU A 236 1.06 -10.73 -4.70
C LEU A 236 0.24 -9.94 -5.72
N VAL A 237 0.43 -10.19 -7.01
CA VAL A 237 -0.38 -9.60 -8.09
C VAL A 237 -1.82 -10.11 -8.03
N GLU A 238 -2.04 -11.39 -7.75
CA GLU A 238 -3.37 -11.96 -7.53
C GLU A 238 -4.06 -11.35 -6.29
N ALA A 239 -3.30 -11.11 -5.22
CA ALA A 239 -3.76 -10.37 -4.04
C ALA A 239 -3.95 -8.86 -4.30
N ARG A 240 -3.68 -8.38 -5.53
CA ARG A 240 -3.89 -7.00 -6.00
C ARG A 240 -2.95 -5.97 -5.37
N ALA A 241 -1.70 -6.35 -5.09
CA ALA A 241 -0.67 -5.37 -4.74
C ALA A 241 -0.54 -4.33 -5.86
N ASP A 242 -0.44 -3.04 -5.50
CA ASP A 242 -0.26 -1.95 -6.46
C ASP A 242 1.19 -1.81 -6.91
N VAL A 243 2.11 -2.20 -6.03
CA VAL A 243 3.55 -2.05 -6.21
C VAL A 243 4.27 -3.33 -5.81
N ILE A 244 5.20 -3.76 -6.65
CA ILE A 244 6.22 -4.76 -6.27
C ILE A 244 7.55 -4.05 -6.10
N THR A 245 8.24 -4.33 -4.99
CA THR A 245 9.56 -3.76 -4.70
C THR A 245 10.60 -4.87 -4.68
N VAL A 246 11.52 -4.88 -5.66
CA VAL A 246 12.71 -5.74 -5.60
C VAL A 246 13.68 -5.09 -4.63
N ASP A 247 13.71 -5.61 -3.41
CA ASP A 247 14.42 -5.03 -2.26
C ASP A 247 15.65 -5.85 -1.89
N THR A 248 16.83 -5.28 -2.15
CA THR A 248 18.13 -5.95 -2.01
C THR A 248 19.19 -5.01 -1.43
N ALA A 249 20.21 -5.59 -0.79
CA ALA A 249 21.34 -4.83 -0.24
C ALA A 249 22.22 -4.20 -1.35
N HIS A 250 22.20 -4.77 -2.57
CA HIS A 250 22.99 -4.29 -3.71
C HIS A 250 22.21 -4.44 -5.02
N GLY A 251 21.48 -3.38 -5.38
CA GLY A 251 20.62 -3.36 -6.58
C GLY A 251 21.38 -3.46 -7.90
N HIS A 252 22.66 -3.05 -7.94
CA HIS A 252 23.49 -3.09 -9.15
C HIS A 252 24.18 -4.46 -9.34
N SER A 253 23.55 -5.54 -8.94
CA SER A 253 24.05 -6.90 -9.18
C SER A 253 23.33 -7.56 -10.35
N LYS A 254 24.03 -8.45 -11.07
CA LYS A 254 23.48 -9.15 -12.25
C LYS A 254 22.15 -9.86 -11.95
N GLY A 255 22.08 -10.57 -10.82
CA GLY A 255 20.85 -11.31 -10.44
C GLY A 255 19.66 -10.40 -10.13
N VAL A 256 19.91 -9.18 -9.65
CA VAL A 256 18.84 -8.18 -9.42
C VAL A 256 18.34 -7.62 -10.75
N LEU A 257 19.24 -7.23 -11.66
CA LEU A 257 18.89 -6.72 -12.98
C LEU A 257 18.09 -7.77 -13.79
N GLU A 258 18.54 -9.04 -13.77
CA GLU A 258 17.80 -10.14 -14.40
C GLU A 258 16.41 -10.36 -13.78
N MET A 259 16.29 -10.29 -12.45
CA MET A 259 15.00 -10.44 -11.76
C MET A 259 14.04 -9.29 -12.10
N VAL A 260 14.52 -8.06 -12.12
CA VAL A 260 13.73 -6.88 -12.54
C VAL A 260 13.18 -7.08 -13.95
N SER A 261 14.05 -7.47 -14.90
CA SER A 261 13.64 -7.73 -16.29
C SER A 261 12.60 -8.85 -16.38
N ARG A 262 12.78 -9.95 -15.65
CA ARG A 262 11.85 -11.08 -15.62
C ARG A 262 10.48 -10.70 -15.06
N ILE A 263 10.44 -9.93 -13.97
CA ILE A 263 9.19 -9.48 -13.37
C ILE A 263 8.46 -8.56 -14.36
N LYS A 264 9.14 -7.57 -14.92
CA LYS A 264 8.53 -6.59 -15.83
C LYS A 264 8.03 -7.25 -17.12
N ALA A 265 8.75 -8.22 -17.65
CA ALA A 265 8.34 -8.99 -18.83
C ALA A 265 7.07 -9.81 -18.58
N LYS A 266 6.95 -10.44 -17.40
CA LYS A 266 5.78 -11.28 -17.06
C LYS A 266 4.57 -10.48 -16.56
N PHE A 267 4.81 -9.36 -15.87
CA PHE A 267 3.77 -8.50 -15.27
C PHE A 267 3.94 -7.04 -15.69
N PRO A 268 3.76 -6.70 -16.98
CA PRO A 268 4.07 -5.36 -17.50
C PRO A 268 3.22 -4.24 -16.88
N GLY A 269 2.02 -4.55 -16.39
CA GLY A 269 1.10 -3.59 -15.77
C GLY A 269 1.38 -3.29 -14.31
N ILE A 270 2.32 -4.01 -13.63
CA ILE A 270 2.64 -3.72 -12.23
C ILE A 270 3.67 -2.59 -12.12
N THR A 271 3.48 -1.67 -11.20
CA THR A 271 4.53 -0.69 -10.85
C THR A 271 5.66 -1.42 -10.13
N LEU A 272 6.87 -1.33 -10.70
CA LEU A 272 8.05 -2.02 -10.20
C LEU A 272 9.08 -1.03 -9.64
N ILE A 273 9.29 -1.08 -8.33
CA ILE A 273 10.38 -0.40 -7.64
C ILE A 273 11.55 -1.36 -7.52
N ALA A 274 12.78 -0.89 -7.71
CA ALA A 274 13.96 -1.72 -7.52
C ALA A 274 15.08 -0.96 -6.80
N GLY A 275 15.84 -1.65 -5.96
CA GLY A 275 16.97 -1.10 -5.20
C GLY A 275 17.63 -2.13 -4.28
N ASN A 276 18.59 -1.69 -3.43
CA ASN A 276 19.01 -0.28 -3.31
C ASN A 276 20.26 0.01 -4.14
N VAL A 277 20.36 1.22 -4.57
CA VAL A 277 21.53 1.75 -5.29
C VAL A 277 21.96 3.10 -4.71
N ALA A 278 23.13 3.62 -5.10
CA ALA A 278 23.62 4.90 -4.63
C ALA A 278 24.38 5.69 -5.71
N THR A 279 24.30 5.29 -6.97
CA THR A 279 25.01 5.95 -8.08
C THR A 279 24.12 6.08 -9.31
N GLY A 280 24.39 7.09 -10.15
CA GLY A 280 23.67 7.28 -11.41
C GLY A 280 23.81 6.08 -12.37
N ALA A 281 25.01 5.47 -12.45
CA ALA A 281 25.22 4.29 -13.29
C ALA A 281 24.32 3.11 -12.88
N ALA A 282 24.20 2.85 -11.57
CA ALA A 282 23.31 1.81 -11.04
C ALA A 282 21.83 2.13 -11.25
N THR A 283 21.46 3.41 -11.10
CA THR A 283 20.11 3.91 -11.40
C THR A 283 19.75 3.64 -12.85
N LYS A 284 20.63 4.01 -13.78
CA LYS A 284 20.41 3.73 -15.20
C LYS A 284 20.25 2.24 -15.48
N ALA A 285 21.11 1.38 -14.89
CA ALA A 285 21.05 -0.06 -15.10
C ALA A 285 19.71 -0.67 -14.64
N LEU A 286 19.16 -0.22 -13.51
CA LEU A 286 17.86 -0.68 -13.02
C LEU A 286 16.71 -0.20 -13.93
N ILE A 287 16.76 1.04 -14.40
CA ILE A 287 15.76 1.59 -15.33
C ILE A 287 15.80 0.83 -16.67
N ASP A 288 16.99 0.59 -17.23
CA ASP A 288 17.19 -0.19 -18.45
C ASP A 288 16.67 -1.63 -18.30
N ALA A 289 16.78 -2.20 -17.09
CA ALA A 289 16.23 -3.52 -16.78
C ALA A 289 14.70 -3.53 -16.64
N GLY A 290 14.03 -2.38 -16.59
CA GLY A 290 12.58 -2.25 -16.54
C GLY A 290 12.00 -1.76 -15.22
N ALA A 291 12.81 -1.25 -14.29
CA ALA A 291 12.29 -0.60 -13.09
C ALA A 291 11.56 0.72 -13.45
N ASP A 292 10.39 0.92 -12.87
CA ASP A 292 9.62 2.15 -13.02
C ASP A 292 10.11 3.24 -12.08
N VAL A 293 10.56 2.86 -10.89
CA VAL A 293 11.08 3.74 -9.84
C VAL A 293 12.31 3.10 -9.21
N VAL A 294 13.33 3.89 -8.88
CA VAL A 294 14.55 3.38 -8.27
C VAL A 294 14.63 3.79 -6.81
N LYS A 295 14.96 2.84 -5.93
CA LYS A 295 15.13 3.05 -4.50
C LYS A 295 16.60 3.27 -4.16
N VAL A 296 16.90 4.42 -3.53
CA VAL A 296 18.26 4.97 -3.34
C VAL A 296 18.62 4.99 -1.87
N GLY A 297 19.73 4.35 -1.52
CA GLY A 297 20.30 4.35 -0.17
C GLY A 297 21.12 3.11 0.11
N ILE A 298 22.44 3.26 0.22
CA ILE A 298 23.37 2.21 0.62
C ILE A 298 24.02 2.62 1.94
N GLY A 299 23.59 1.99 3.01
CA GLY A 299 24.13 2.17 4.35
C GLY A 299 23.66 3.37 5.18
N PRO A 300 22.66 4.21 4.79
CA PRO A 300 22.26 5.36 5.58
C PRO A 300 21.29 5.01 6.73
N GLY A 301 20.64 3.83 6.71
CA GLY A 301 19.67 3.43 7.72
C GLY A 301 20.30 3.29 9.11
N SER A 302 19.56 3.63 10.17
CA SER A 302 20.05 3.59 11.56
C SER A 302 20.47 2.19 12.02
N ILE A 303 19.83 1.14 11.51
CA ILE A 303 20.16 -0.26 11.82
C ILE A 303 21.09 -0.89 10.79
N CYS A 304 21.46 -0.16 9.72
CA CYS A 304 22.25 -0.71 8.63
C CYS A 304 23.72 -0.85 9.02
N THR A 305 24.25 -2.07 8.98
CA THR A 305 25.63 -2.38 9.30
C THR A 305 26.57 -2.33 8.10
N THR A 306 26.08 -2.11 6.88
CA THR A 306 26.88 -2.16 5.64
C THR A 306 28.09 -1.22 5.69
N ARG A 307 27.93 0.01 6.17
CA ARG A 307 29.06 0.97 6.29
C ARG A 307 30.07 0.53 7.33
N VAL A 308 29.59 -0.01 8.46
CA VAL A 308 30.44 -0.37 9.60
C VAL A 308 31.16 -1.69 9.36
N VAL A 309 30.48 -2.68 8.79
CA VAL A 309 31.03 -4.03 8.58
C VAL A 309 31.74 -4.15 7.24
N ALA A 310 31.16 -3.66 6.17
CA ALA A 310 31.69 -3.82 4.82
C ALA A 310 32.48 -2.59 4.31
N GLY A 311 32.37 -1.44 5.00
CA GLY A 311 32.99 -0.18 4.56
C GLY A 311 32.38 0.38 3.27
N ILE A 312 31.16 -0.03 2.91
CA ILE A 312 30.52 0.34 1.65
C ILE A 312 29.34 1.27 1.92
N GLY A 313 29.22 2.33 1.13
CA GLY A 313 28.10 3.26 1.20
C GLY A 313 28.42 4.56 0.47
N VAL A 314 27.39 5.39 0.33
CA VAL A 314 27.50 6.76 -0.18
C VAL A 314 26.73 7.67 0.78
N PRO A 315 27.23 8.86 1.13
CA PRO A 315 26.49 9.85 1.88
C PRO A 315 25.13 10.14 1.22
N GLN A 316 24.04 10.09 2.01
CA GLN A 316 22.69 9.91 1.45
C GLN A 316 22.24 11.05 0.54
N LEU A 317 22.53 12.30 0.91
CA LEU A 317 22.13 13.45 0.10
C LEU A 317 22.80 13.40 -1.28
N THR A 318 24.11 13.11 -1.30
CA THR A 318 24.87 12.93 -2.55
C THR A 318 24.30 11.78 -3.40
N ALA A 319 23.98 10.64 -2.77
CA ALA A 319 23.39 9.51 -3.48
C ALA A 319 22.05 9.88 -4.13
N ILE A 320 21.20 10.62 -3.42
CA ILE A 320 19.92 11.11 -3.92
C ILE A 320 20.13 11.99 -5.14
N MET A 321 21.00 13.02 -5.04
CA MET A 321 21.27 13.97 -6.13
C MET A 321 21.80 13.26 -7.38
N ASP A 322 22.78 12.38 -7.26
CA ASP A 322 23.38 11.64 -8.38
C ASP A 322 22.39 10.71 -9.07
N CYS A 323 21.55 10.03 -8.27
CA CYS A 323 20.54 9.12 -8.79
C CYS A 323 19.37 9.87 -9.41
N ALA A 324 18.93 10.99 -8.80
CA ALA A 324 17.85 11.83 -9.30
C ALA A 324 18.21 12.45 -10.66
N GLU A 325 19.42 13.02 -10.79
CA GLU A 325 19.90 13.58 -12.06
C GLU A 325 19.84 12.55 -13.20
N THR A 326 20.20 11.30 -12.91
CA THR A 326 20.13 10.22 -13.90
C THR A 326 18.69 9.79 -14.21
N ALA A 327 17.87 9.63 -13.18
CA ALA A 327 16.47 9.23 -13.34
C ALA A 327 15.66 10.27 -14.11
N ASP A 328 15.85 11.57 -13.82
CA ASP A 328 15.16 12.67 -14.49
C ASP A 328 15.47 12.73 -15.99
N LYS A 329 16.72 12.51 -16.40
CA LYS A 329 17.15 12.40 -17.81
C LYS A 329 16.41 11.26 -18.55
N LEU A 330 15.99 10.24 -17.82
CA LEU A 330 15.27 9.07 -18.33
C LEU A 330 13.74 9.16 -18.11
N GLY A 331 13.23 10.27 -17.57
CA GLY A 331 11.81 10.46 -17.28
C GLY A 331 11.28 9.55 -16.15
N LYS A 332 12.18 9.10 -15.26
CA LYS A 332 11.87 8.22 -14.13
C LYS A 332 12.04 8.95 -12.79
N ARG A 333 11.60 8.30 -11.71
CA ARG A 333 11.63 8.86 -10.36
C ARG A 333 12.46 8.01 -9.42
N ILE A 334 12.87 8.61 -8.29
CA ILE A 334 13.58 7.89 -7.24
C ILE A 334 12.87 8.05 -5.88
N ILE A 335 13.13 7.08 -5.00
CA ILE A 335 12.73 7.08 -3.59
C ILE A 335 13.99 7.17 -2.76
N ALA A 336 14.06 8.13 -1.84
CA ALA A 336 15.13 8.25 -0.87
C ALA A 336 14.87 7.31 0.32
N ASP A 337 15.71 6.29 0.49
CA ASP A 337 15.52 5.25 1.49
C ASP A 337 16.64 5.28 2.54
N GLY A 338 16.27 5.57 3.78
CA GLY A 338 17.16 5.61 4.94
C GLY A 338 17.80 6.96 5.24
N GLY A 339 18.32 7.09 6.46
CA GLY A 339 18.98 8.29 6.96
C GLY A 339 18.03 9.40 7.41
N ILE A 340 16.74 9.19 7.41
CA ILE A 340 15.73 10.14 7.90
C ILE A 340 15.63 10.03 9.42
N THR A 341 15.99 11.08 10.12
CA THR A 341 15.93 11.19 11.58
C THR A 341 14.91 12.25 12.02
N TYR A 342 14.83 13.34 11.27
CA TYR A 342 13.93 14.47 11.55
C TYR A 342 13.05 14.79 10.34
N SER A 343 11.94 15.47 10.57
CA SER A 343 11.06 15.92 9.49
C SER A 343 11.76 16.83 8.47
N GLY A 344 12.74 17.61 8.90
CA GLY A 344 13.58 18.42 8.02
C GLY A 344 14.37 17.59 6.99
N ASP A 345 14.75 16.35 7.33
CA ASP A 345 15.48 15.49 6.40
C ASP A 345 14.59 15.04 5.24
N ILE A 346 13.29 14.88 5.48
CA ILE A 346 12.29 14.58 4.43
C ILE A 346 12.31 15.72 3.40
N VAL A 347 12.28 16.97 3.86
CA VAL A 347 12.26 18.13 2.96
C VAL A 347 13.58 18.22 2.17
N LYS A 348 14.73 17.98 2.83
CA LYS A 348 16.04 17.95 2.16
C LYS A 348 16.11 16.82 1.12
N ALA A 349 15.57 15.63 1.41
CA ALA A 349 15.54 14.51 0.47
C ALA A 349 14.71 14.82 -0.78
N ILE A 350 13.54 15.46 -0.59
CA ILE A 350 12.67 15.89 -1.70
C ILE A 350 13.35 17.00 -2.51
N ALA A 351 13.94 17.99 -1.86
CA ALA A 351 14.66 19.08 -2.51
C ALA A 351 15.88 18.57 -3.32
N ALA A 352 16.51 17.47 -2.87
CA ALA A 352 17.60 16.81 -3.58
C ALA A 352 17.17 15.96 -4.79
N GLY A 353 15.86 15.83 -5.03
CA GLY A 353 15.28 15.12 -6.18
C GLY A 353 14.57 13.81 -5.85
N GLY A 354 14.43 13.44 -4.57
CA GLY A 354 13.57 12.34 -4.15
C GLY A 354 12.10 12.63 -4.42
N SER A 355 11.39 11.74 -5.06
CA SER A 355 9.93 11.89 -5.26
C SER A 355 9.12 11.40 -4.05
N ALA A 356 9.71 10.52 -3.25
CA ALA A 356 9.19 10.09 -1.95
C ALA A 356 10.36 9.68 -1.05
N VAL A 357 10.07 9.55 0.24
CA VAL A 357 11.02 9.01 1.22
C VAL A 357 10.50 7.70 1.81
N MET A 358 11.39 6.74 2.03
CA MET A 358 11.08 5.51 2.74
C MET A 358 11.63 5.58 4.16
N ILE A 359 10.77 5.28 5.13
CA ILE A 359 11.04 5.42 6.55
C ILE A 359 10.96 4.05 7.22
N GLY A 360 12.02 3.69 7.93
CA GLY A 360 12.08 2.50 8.79
C GLY A 360 12.01 2.86 10.27
N SER A 361 13.10 3.38 10.83
CA SER A 361 13.27 3.56 12.28
C SER A 361 12.23 4.46 12.95
N LEU A 362 11.78 5.53 12.30
CA LEU A 362 10.74 6.41 12.87
C LEU A 362 9.35 5.75 12.96
N PHE A 363 9.12 4.71 12.16
CA PHE A 363 7.88 3.93 12.22
C PHE A 363 8.00 2.66 13.07
N ALA A 364 9.22 2.18 13.31
CA ALA A 364 9.44 1.05 14.21
C ALA A 364 9.01 1.40 15.64
N GLY A 365 8.35 0.46 16.32
CA GLY A 365 7.88 0.65 17.69
C GLY A 365 6.62 1.51 17.85
N THR A 366 5.98 1.96 16.74
CA THR A 366 4.64 2.56 16.79
C THR A 366 3.58 1.47 17.01
N LEU A 367 2.36 1.86 17.41
CA LEU A 367 1.25 0.93 17.63
C LEU A 367 0.89 0.10 16.39
N GLU A 368 1.14 0.62 15.21
CA GLU A 368 0.85 -0.01 13.92
C GLU A 368 1.94 -0.94 13.42
N SER A 369 3.16 -0.83 13.96
CA SER A 369 4.27 -1.72 13.62
C SER A 369 4.04 -3.13 14.16
N PRO A 370 4.64 -4.17 13.52
CA PRO A 370 4.61 -5.53 14.04
C PRO A 370 5.33 -5.63 15.40
N GLY A 371 4.85 -6.52 16.25
CA GLY A 371 5.40 -6.80 17.57
C GLY A 371 4.36 -6.78 18.67
N GLU A 372 4.78 -7.10 19.88
CA GLU A 372 3.99 -7.08 21.09
C GLU A 372 4.35 -5.85 21.94
N VAL A 373 3.37 -5.31 22.65
CA VAL A 373 3.61 -4.21 23.60
C VAL A 373 4.07 -4.80 24.92
N GLU A 374 5.31 -4.54 25.28
CA GLU A 374 5.86 -4.92 26.59
C GLU A 374 5.84 -3.72 27.54
N LEU A 375 5.38 -3.99 28.78
CA LEU A 375 5.46 -3.00 29.86
C LEU A 375 6.82 -3.17 30.55
N TYR A 376 7.69 -2.19 30.38
CA TYR A 376 8.90 -2.08 31.21
C TYR A 376 8.52 -1.44 32.56
N GLN A 377 8.83 -2.15 33.64
CA GLN A 377 8.78 -1.60 35.00
C GLN A 377 10.09 -0.89 35.33
#